data_fd9bb4645928bd8adad7edeb83613472
#
_entry.id   fd9bb4645928bd8adad7edeb83613472
#
_cell.length_a   1.000
_cell.length_b   1.000
_cell.length_c   1.000
_cell.angle_alpha   90.00
_cell.angle_beta   90.00
_cell.angle_gamma   90.00
#
_symmetry.space_group_name_H-M   'P 1'
#
loop_
_entity.id
_entity.type
_entity.pdbx_description
1 polymer ?
#
loop_
_entity_poly.entity_id
_entity_poly.type
_entity_poly.pdbx_seq_one_letter_code
_entity_poly.pdbx_strand_id
1 'polypeptide(L)'
;MFYHIIAAINVIVENLREFVPDETKFIRGRKWGFKDFLIFASFRNGTTNRHEINKYAKNFADRHSKRIKRQDFCQRRIYISPEAWKAVSREYLKEIEINRESVFYKTFKGFRLFAGDGSDFNLLEIEGLRKVFKVKNTMMKKNPAQAKFSSIMDVLNGFMLDGILGDFKEDELKLMHRNLKNINDLVNFKKSIFIFDRGYVGMELYARIMELNSYFVVRLRKDDYKKERSRITSTDSPININLIGERLKKFHDPILKEKYSKELHLNLRIVYVELPSGETEALLTNLPQEIMTTEDICQIYDYRWGIETQYNTFKNRLDIENYSGTKRITIEQDIYSKFLFYNIFCQYNGYLNMLVNHHMRKKGKCDENTEYQIDQANLIRNFNDELMKVVINPTKRNIQQFTSYIIWESTDEPNKIKKNRNYEHVKSKPFNRYRLNYQAMS
;
A
#
# COMPACT_ATOMS: atom_id res chain seq x y z
N MET A 1 -5.06 -7.95 18.55
CA MET A 1 -4.12 -7.21 17.68
C MET A 1 -2.65 -7.51 17.95
N PHE A 2 -2.05 -7.19 19.14
CA PHE A 2 -0.60 -7.45 19.39
C PHE A 2 -0.21 -8.91 19.19
N TYR A 3 -1.05 -9.84 19.64
CA TYR A 3 -0.82 -11.27 19.41
C TYR A 3 -0.82 -11.62 17.92
N HIS A 4 -1.62 -10.97 17.09
CA HIS A 4 -1.66 -11.19 15.65
C HIS A 4 -0.35 -10.72 14.98
N ILE A 5 0.22 -9.58 15.44
CA ILE A 5 1.53 -9.11 14.95
C ILE A 5 2.62 -10.14 15.25
N ILE A 6 2.62 -10.66 16.48
CA ILE A 6 3.61 -11.64 16.92
C ILE A 6 3.40 -12.97 16.21
N ALA A 7 2.16 -13.41 16.04
CA ALA A 7 1.82 -14.61 15.28
C ALA A 7 2.30 -14.51 13.84
N ALA A 8 2.01 -13.40 13.15
CA ALA A 8 2.47 -13.15 11.79
C ALA A 8 4.00 -13.23 11.67
N ILE A 9 4.74 -12.62 12.61
CA ILE A 9 6.20 -12.69 12.64
C ILE A 9 6.67 -14.13 12.87
N ASN A 10 6.05 -14.85 13.79
CA ASN A 10 6.46 -16.23 14.14
C ASN A 10 6.23 -17.19 12.96
N VAL A 11 5.12 -17.09 12.24
CA VAL A 11 4.87 -17.89 11.02
C VAL A 11 6.03 -17.76 10.02
N ILE A 12 6.52 -16.54 9.81
CA ILE A 12 7.62 -16.30 8.88
C ILE A 12 8.96 -16.78 9.45
N VAL A 13 9.14 -16.71 10.77
CA VAL A 13 10.34 -17.25 11.44
C VAL A 13 10.39 -18.76 11.34
N GLU A 14 9.27 -19.46 11.46
CA GLU A 14 9.16 -20.91 11.30
C GLU A 14 9.47 -21.35 9.86
N ASN A 15 9.11 -20.52 8.87
CA ASN A 15 9.38 -20.74 7.45
C ASN A 15 10.69 -20.06 6.98
N LEU A 16 11.68 -19.92 7.84
CA LEU A 16 12.96 -19.24 7.58
C LEU A 16 13.58 -19.59 6.22
N ARG A 17 13.54 -20.88 5.82
CA ARG A 17 14.24 -21.36 4.61
C ARG A 17 13.65 -20.87 3.31
N GLU A 18 12.40 -20.46 3.29
CA GLU A 18 11.78 -19.79 2.13
C GLU A 18 12.41 -18.43 1.86
N PHE A 19 12.88 -17.75 2.92
CA PHE A 19 13.40 -16.38 2.85
C PHE A 19 14.91 -16.26 3.01
N VAL A 20 15.56 -17.32 3.46
CA VAL A 20 17.02 -17.45 3.60
C VAL A 20 17.46 -18.76 2.95
N PRO A 21 17.60 -18.80 1.60
CA PRO A 21 17.94 -20.03 0.88
C PRO A 21 19.31 -20.60 1.22
N ASP A 22 20.28 -19.74 1.61
CA ASP A 22 21.60 -20.19 2.04
C ASP A 22 21.51 -20.88 3.41
N GLU A 23 21.55 -22.20 3.40
CA GLU A 23 21.45 -23.05 4.58
C GLU A 23 22.57 -22.79 5.61
N THR A 24 23.69 -22.21 5.20
CA THR A 24 24.80 -21.86 6.10
C THR A 24 24.55 -20.61 6.95
N LYS A 25 23.47 -19.87 6.63
CA LYS A 25 23.14 -18.61 7.31
C LYS A 25 22.02 -18.82 8.34
N PHE A 26 22.06 -18.01 9.39
CA PHE A 26 21.08 -18.02 10.47
C PHE A 26 20.88 -19.37 11.19
N ILE A 27 21.88 -20.26 11.17
CA ILE A 27 21.87 -21.57 11.86
C ILE A 27 22.13 -21.39 13.35
N ARG A 28 23.06 -20.51 13.72
CA ARG A 28 23.49 -20.38 15.11
C ARG A 28 22.73 -19.25 15.81
N GLY A 29 22.32 -19.47 17.06
CA GLY A 29 21.77 -18.45 17.95
C GLY A 29 22.83 -17.39 18.32
N ARG A 30 23.14 -16.49 17.37
CA ARG A 30 23.97 -15.31 17.61
C ARG A 30 23.15 -14.19 18.24
N LYS A 31 23.78 -13.05 18.55
CA LYS A 31 23.13 -11.88 19.14
C LYS A 31 21.81 -11.49 18.46
N TRP A 32 21.74 -11.56 17.12
CA TRP A 32 20.52 -11.42 16.34
C TRP A 32 20.23 -12.68 15.53
N GLY A 33 19.03 -13.22 15.70
CA GLY A 33 18.43 -14.22 14.83
C GLY A 33 17.66 -13.58 13.68
N PHE A 34 17.03 -14.37 12.83
CA PHE A 34 16.18 -13.90 11.73
C PHE A 34 15.03 -13.03 12.22
N LYS A 35 14.39 -13.41 13.34
CA LYS A 35 13.32 -12.64 13.99
C LYS A 35 13.75 -11.20 14.35
N ASP A 36 14.98 -11.03 14.85
CA ASP A 36 15.49 -9.70 15.20
C ASP A 36 15.61 -8.80 13.95
N PHE A 37 16.00 -9.36 12.80
CA PHE A 37 16.05 -8.61 11.54
C PHE A 37 14.66 -8.20 11.06
N LEU A 38 13.67 -9.09 11.16
CA LEU A 38 12.28 -8.79 10.79
C LEU A 38 11.73 -7.65 11.64
N ILE A 39 11.83 -7.74 12.96
CA ILE A 39 11.33 -6.73 13.89
C ILE A 39 12.08 -5.40 13.69
N PHE A 40 13.41 -5.46 13.71
CA PHE A 40 14.24 -4.25 13.61
C PHE A 40 13.92 -3.44 12.35
N ALA A 41 13.88 -4.07 11.16
CA ALA A 41 13.64 -3.35 9.93
C ALA A 41 12.22 -2.78 9.86
N SER A 42 11.21 -3.51 10.38
CA SER A 42 9.81 -3.07 10.38
C SER A 42 9.57 -1.83 11.23
N PHE A 43 10.28 -1.70 12.36
CA PHE A 43 10.01 -0.66 13.36
C PHE A 43 11.13 0.38 13.54
N ARG A 44 12.11 0.47 12.65
CA ARG A 44 13.12 1.54 12.69
C ARG A 44 12.54 2.87 12.17
N ASN A 45 13.03 4.00 12.69
CA ASN A 45 12.54 5.35 12.35
C ASN A 45 13.34 6.06 11.24
N GLY A 46 14.33 5.39 10.62
CA GLY A 46 15.09 5.97 9.52
C GLY A 46 16.29 6.82 9.94
N THR A 47 16.71 6.78 11.20
CA THR A 47 17.98 7.36 11.63
C THR A 47 19.18 6.48 11.23
N THR A 48 20.39 6.82 11.61
CA THR A 48 21.57 6.01 11.25
C THR A 48 21.46 4.58 11.77
N ASN A 49 21.92 3.60 11.01
CA ASN A 49 21.88 2.19 11.43
C ASN A 49 22.52 1.96 12.81
N ARG A 50 23.57 2.72 13.17
CA ARG A 50 24.21 2.62 14.50
C ARG A 50 23.27 3.08 15.61
N HIS A 51 22.57 4.18 15.39
CA HIS A 51 21.61 4.74 16.34
C HIS A 51 20.41 3.77 16.53
N GLU A 52 19.84 3.30 15.42
CA GLU A 52 18.72 2.37 15.43
C GLU A 52 19.07 1.03 16.13
N ILE A 53 20.27 0.46 15.88
CA ILE A 53 20.75 -0.76 16.55
C ILE A 53 20.87 -0.54 18.06
N ASN A 54 21.39 0.59 18.48
CA ASN A 54 21.51 0.92 19.90
C ASN A 54 20.10 1.09 20.54
N LYS A 55 19.18 1.73 19.84
CA LYS A 55 17.79 1.91 20.25
C LYS A 55 17.07 0.56 20.37
N TYR A 56 17.21 -0.32 19.37
CA TYR A 56 16.68 -1.68 19.42
C TYR A 56 17.20 -2.44 20.65
N ALA A 57 18.51 -2.42 20.89
CA ALA A 57 19.13 -3.12 22.01
C ALA A 57 18.63 -2.63 23.38
N LYS A 58 18.23 -1.35 23.50
CA LYS A 58 17.69 -0.79 24.76
C LYS A 58 16.37 -1.45 25.21
N ASN A 59 15.65 -2.11 24.33
CA ASN A 59 14.39 -2.79 24.66
C ASN A 59 14.59 -4.15 25.33
N PHE A 60 15.83 -4.63 25.48
CA PHE A 60 16.15 -5.90 26.12
C PHE A 60 16.79 -5.67 27.48
N ALA A 61 16.55 -6.58 28.44
CA ALA A 61 17.13 -6.54 29.78
C ALA A 61 18.66 -6.55 29.71
N ASP A 62 19.24 -7.45 28.91
CA ASP A 62 20.66 -7.43 28.59
C ASP A 62 20.91 -6.74 27.23
N ARG A 63 21.23 -5.45 27.31
CA ARG A 63 21.51 -4.63 26.11
C ARG A 63 22.75 -5.09 25.34
N HIS A 64 23.72 -5.68 26.04
CA HIS A 64 24.98 -6.13 25.41
C HIS A 64 24.76 -7.37 24.57
N SER A 65 23.87 -8.27 24.96
CA SER A 65 23.54 -9.47 24.20
C SER A 65 22.89 -9.14 22.86
N LYS A 66 22.18 -8.02 22.75
CA LYS A 66 21.48 -7.59 21.54
C LYS A 66 22.18 -6.49 20.75
N ARG A 67 23.30 -5.98 21.22
CA ARG A 67 24.08 -4.97 20.47
C ARG A 67 25.00 -5.64 19.47
N ILE A 68 24.74 -5.42 18.17
CA ILE A 68 25.60 -5.83 17.07
C ILE A 68 26.31 -4.62 16.45
N LYS A 69 27.40 -4.86 15.70
CA LYS A 69 28.05 -3.80 14.91
C LYS A 69 27.20 -3.48 13.67
N ARG A 70 27.23 -2.22 13.22
CA ARG A 70 26.58 -1.80 11.96
C ARG A 70 27.01 -2.68 10.79
N GLN A 71 28.31 -3.04 10.72
CA GLN A 71 28.85 -3.88 9.67
C GLN A 71 28.21 -5.27 9.66
N ASP A 72 28.04 -5.90 10.83
CA ASP A 72 27.40 -7.23 10.98
C ASP A 72 25.96 -7.19 10.48
N PHE A 73 25.22 -6.12 10.80
CA PHE A 73 23.85 -5.89 10.29
C PHE A 73 23.86 -5.83 8.75
N CYS A 74 24.69 -4.94 8.17
CA CYS A 74 24.75 -4.75 6.72
C CYS A 74 25.19 -6.00 5.96
N GLN A 75 26.12 -6.79 6.51
CA GLN A 75 26.61 -8.02 5.89
C GLN A 75 25.60 -9.17 5.98
N ARG A 76 24.84 -9.26 7.07
CA ARG A 76 23.93 -10.39 7.28
C ARG A 76 22.57 -10.19 6.64
N ARG A 77 22.07 -8.96 6.56
CA ARG A 77 20.75 -8.69 5.95
C ARG A 77 20.68 -9.08 4.48
N ILE A 78 21.79 -9.04 3.74
CA ILE A 78 21.80 -9.37 2.30
C ILE A 78 21.46 -10.82 2.00
N TYR A 79 21.49 -11.71 2.99
CA TYR A 79 21.08 -13.10 2.84
C TYR A 79 19.57 -13.31 3.04
N ILE A 80 18.83 -12.28 3.43
CA ILE A 80 17.39 -12.33 3.66
C ILE A 80 16.67 -11.78 2.42
N SER A 81 15.77 -12.58 1.85
CA SER A 81 14.90 -12.10 0.77
C SER A 81 14.03 -10.94 1.24
N PRO A 82 13.87 -9.86 0.46
CA PRO A 82 12.93 -8.79 0.76
C PRO A 82 11.49 -9.26 0.94
N GLU A 83 11.10 -10.35 0.28
CA GLU A 83 9.77 -10.95 0.37
C GLU A 83 9.41 -11.41 1.80
N ALA A 84 10.40 -11.63 2.68
CA ALA A 84 10.15 -11.96 4.08
C ALA A 84 9.28 -10.91 4.79
N TRP A 85 9.54 -9.63 4.55
CA TRP A 85 8.76 -8.54 5.16
C TRP A 85 7.38 -8.37 4.53
N LYS A 86 7.25 -8.63 3.23
CA LYS A 86 5.92 -8.67 2.59
C LYS A 86 5.11 -9.82 3.17
N ALA A 87 5.73 -10.98 3.36
CA ALA A 87 5.08 -12.15 3.94
C ALA A 87 4.59 -11.88 5.37
N VAL A 88 5.38 -11.21 6.23
CA VAL A 88 4.93 -10.83 7.58
C VAL A 88 3.70 -9.89 7.50
N SER A 89 3.74 -8.87 6.62
CA SER A 89 2.60 -7.98 6.44
C SER A 89 1.36 -8.71 5.93
N ARG A 90 1.56 -9.68 5.06
CA ARG A 90 0.50 -10.50 4.48
C ARG A 90 -0.16 -11.41 5.53
N GLU A 91 0.62 -12.10 6.36
CA GLU A 91 0.09 -12.89 7.47
C GLU A 91 -0.70 -12.02 8.46
N TYR A 92 -0.22 -10.81 8.74
CA TYR A 92 -0.95 -9.85 9.56
C TYR A 92 -2.31 -9.44 8.93
N LEU A 93 -2.37 -9.22 7.62
CA LEU A 93 -3.62 -8.91 6.91
C LEU A 93 -4.59 -10.09 6.90
N LYS A 94 -4.12 -11.33 6.80
CA LYS A 94 -4.96 -12.53 6.95
C LYS A 94 -5.62 -12.59 8.33
N GLU A 95 -4.89 -12.25 9.39
CA GLU A 95 -5.43 -12.16 10.75
C GLU A 95 -6.52 -11.08 10.88
N ILE A 96 -6.34 -9.94 10.20
CA ILE A 96 -7.38 -8.90 10.14
C ILE A 96 -8.63 -9.43 9.40
N GLU A 97 -8.46 -10.14 8.30
CA GLU A 97 -9.57 -10.68 7.51
C GLU A 97 -10.37 -11.72 8.30
N ILE A 98 -9.71 -12.62 9.02
CA ILE A 98 -10.34 -13.64 9.88
C ILE A 98 -11.16 -12.97 10.98
N ASN A 99 -10.64 -11.89 11.56
CA ASN A 99 -11.24 -11.17 12.69
C ASN A 99 -12.02 -9.91 12.27
N ARG A 100 -12.40 -9.80 10.99
CA ARG A 100 -12.98 -8.58 10.40
C ARG A 100 -14.21 -8.07 11.14
N GLU A 101 -15.06 -8.96 11.65
CA GLU A 101 -16.26 -8.57 12.41
C GLU A 101 -15.93 -7.91 13.75
N SER A 102 -14.78 -8.24 14.34
CA SER A 102 -14.31 -7.67 15.62
C SER A 102 -13.43 -6.43 15.42
N VAL A 103 -13.05 -6.10 14.19
CA VAL A 103 -12.21 -4.97 13.83
C VAL A 103 -13.07 -3.87 13.22
N PHE A 104 -12.76 -2.61 13.55
CA PHE A 104 -13.40 -1.47 12.89
C PHE A 104 -13.01 -1.44 11.40
N TYR A 105 -13.90 -1.93 10.53
CA TYR A 105 -13.68 -2.09 9.10
C TYR A 105 -14.79 -1.40 8.30
N LYS A 106 -14.38 -0.42 7.48
CA LYS A 106 -15.32 0.37 6.66
C LYS A 106 -15.59 -0.33 5.34
N THR A 107 -16.85 -0.27 4.90
CA THR A 107 -17.30 -0.74 3.59
C THR A 107 -18.19 0.30 2.93
N PHE A 108 -18.30 0.28 1.61
CA PHE A 108 -19.25 1.06 0.84
C PHE A 108 -20.44 0.17 0.45
N LYS A 109 -21.59 0.38 1.05
CA LYS A 109 -22.78 -0.48 0.85
C LYS A 109 -22.48 -1.99 0.96
N GLY A 110 -21.59 -2.37 1.90
CA GLY A 110 -21.18 -3.74 2.10
C GLY A 110 -20.04 -4.23 1.17
N PHE A 111 -19.54 -3.37 0.28
CA PHE A 111 -18.43 -3.68 -0.62
C PHE A 111 -17.12 -3.10 -0.09
N ARG A 112 -16.03 -3.83 -0.29
CA ARG A 112 -14.67 -3.34 -0.10
C ARG A 112 -14.22 -2.59 -1.34
N LEU A 113 -13.48 -1.50 -1.15
CA LEU A 113 -12.95 -0.69 -2.24
C LEU A 113 -11.42 -0.78 -2.27
N PHE A 114 -10.89 -1.34 -3.34
CA PHE A 114 -9.46 -1.45 -3.57
C PHE A 114 -9.07 -0.58 -4.75
N ALA A 115 -8.06 0.29 -4.58
CA ALA A 115 -7.49 1.01 -5.70
C ALA A 115 -6.11 0.45 -6.04
N GLY A 116 -5.82 0.37 -7.33
CA GLY A 116 -4.51 0.04 -7.87
C GLY A 116 -3.90 1.27 -8.55
N ASP A 117 -2.65 1.58 -8.21
CA ASP A 117 -1.93 2.70 -8.82
C ASP A 117 -0.42 2.50 -8.79
N GLY A 118 0.29 3.30 -9.59
CA GLY A 118 1.73 3.37 -9.66
C GLY A 118 2.28 4.69 -9.13
N SER A 119 3.52 4.66 -8.63
CA SER A 119 4.23 5.85 -8.20
C SER A 119 5.73 5.70 -8.44
N ASP A 120 6.41 6.79 -8.79
CA ASP A 120 7.86 6.77 -8.91
C ASP A 120 8.51 6.99 -7.55
N PHE A 121 9.43 6.11 -7.14
CA PHE A 121 10.24 6.26 -5.93
C PHE A 121 11.61 6.75 -6.30
N ASN A 122 12.07 7.83 -5.64
CA ASN A 122 13.40 8.36 -5.83
C ASN A 122 14.43 7.43 -5.19
N LEU A 123 15.52 7.20 -5.90
CA LEU A 123 16.65 6.41 -5.45
C LEU A 123 17.86 7.31 -5.21
N LEU A 124 18.86 6.77 -4.52
CA LEU A 124 20.17 7.41 -4.43
C LEU A 124 20.79 7.56 -5.82
N GLU A 125 21.36 8.72 -6.13
CA GLU A 125 22.05 9.01 -7.40
C GLU A 125 23.41 8.28 -7.45
N ILE A 126 23.34 6.95 -7.48
CA ILE A 126 24.51 6.05 -7.55
C ILE A 126 24.43 5.26 -8.85
N GLU A 127 25.54 5.21 -9.60
CA GLU A 127 25.60 4.53 -10.89
C GLU A 127 25.18 3.04 -10.82
N GLY A 128 25.54 2.35 -9.74
CA GLY A 128 25.13 0.98 -9.51
C GLY A 128 23.60 0.81 -9.43
N LEU A 129 22.88 1.75 -8.79
CA LEU A 129 21.43 1.73 -8.71
C LEU A 129 20.80 2.11 -10.04
N ARG A 130 21.32 3.12 -10.72
CA ARG A 130 20.85 3.48 -12.07
C ARG A 130 20.92 2.30 -13.03
N LYS A 131 22.03 1.56 -13.00
CA LYS A 131 22.21 0.36 -13.82
C LYS A 131 21.20 -0.75 -13.46
N VAL A 132 21.05 -1.06 -12.17
CA VAL A 132 20.22 -2.17 -11.68
C VAL A 132 18.74 -1.89 -11.90
N PHE A 133 18.28 -0.64 -11.76
CA PHE A 133 16.89 -0.24 -12.04
C PHE A 133 16.69 0.24 -13.49
N LYS A 134 17.66 0.01 -14.36
CA LYS A 134 17.62 0.31 -15.81
C LYS A 134 17.25 1.77 -16.11
N VAL A 135 17.76 2.70 -15.33
CA VAL A 135 17.55 4.14 -15.53
C VAL A 135 18.37 4.60 -16.73
N LYS A 136 17.71 4.89 -17.84
CA LYS A 136 18.34 5.37 -19.07
C LYS A 136 18.22 6.88 -19.17
N ASN A 137 19.31 7.55 -19.55
CA ASN A 137 19.28 8.93 -19.97
C ASN A 137 18.80 9.04 -21.43
N THR A 138 18.16 10.15 -21.78
CA THR A 138 17.96 10.53 -23.18
C THR A 138 19.13 11.41 -23.63
N MET A 139 19.30 11.58 -24.96
CA MET A 139 20.35 12.49 -25.49
C MET A 139 20.22 13.92 -24.95
N MET A 140 19.00 14.35 -24.59
CA MET A 140 18.72 15.73 -24.18
C MET A 140 18.50 15.89 -22.67
N LYS A 141 18.34 14.78 -21.90
CA LYS A 141 17.98 14.86 -20.48
C LYS A 141 18.53 13.70 -19.66
N LYS A 142 19.19 14.04 -18.57
CA LYS A 142 19.52 13.08 -17.52
C LYS A 142 18.28 12.80 -16.68
N ASN A 143 17.78 11.57 -16.70
CA ASN A 143 16.68 11.15 -15.83
C ASN A 143 17.17 10.99 -14.38
N PRO A 144 16.39 11.37 -13.38
CA PRO A 144 16.72 11.09 -11.99
C PRO A 144 16.76 9.57 -11.75
N ALA A 145 17.54 9.12 -10.77
CA ALA A 145 17.53 7.73 -10.35
C ALA A 145 16.20 7.44 -9.66
N GLN A 146 15.36 6.65 -10.29
CA GLN A 146 14.02 6.30 -9.83
C GLN A 146 13.70 4.84 -10.11
N ALA A 147 12.78 4.28 -9.34
CA ALA A 147 12.17 2.98 -9.54
C ALA A 147 10.66 3.15 -9.61
N LYS A 148 9.99 2.29 -10.40
CA LYS A 148 8.53 2.24 -10.42
C LYS A 148 8.05 1.46 -9.20
N PHE A 149 7.08 1.99 -8.48
CA PHE A 149 6.39 1.26 -7.41
C PHE A 149 4.91 1.13 -7.77
N SER A 150 4.39 -0.08 -7.72
CA SER A 150 2.97 -0.37 -7.97
C SER A 150 2.37 -1.04 -6.75
N SER A 151 1.17 -0.62 -6.34
CA SER A 151 0.49 -1.22 -5.19
C SER A 151 -1.01 -1.35 -5.37
N ILE A 152 -1.62 -2.20 -4.54
CA ILE A 152 -3.06 -2.31 -4.34
C ILE A 152 -3.35 -1.98 -2.87
N MET A 153 -4.27 -1.04 -2.66
CA MET A 153 -4.62 -0.53 -1.34
C MET A 153 -6.13 -0.56 -1.11
N ASP A 154 -6.55 -0.87 0.12
CA ASP A 154 -7.91 -0.65 0.59
C ASP A 154 -8.09 0.84 0.88
N VAL A 155 -8.85 1.54 0.05
CA VAL A 155 -8.95 3.00 0.13
C VAL A 155 -9.83 3.50 1.28
N LEU A 156 -10.72 2.66 1.82
CA LEU A 156 -11.56 3.03 2.96
C LEU A 156 -10.87 2.81 4.31
N ASN A 157 -9.99 1.81 4.39
CA ASN A 157 -9.33 1.42 5.63
C ASN A 157 -7.83 1.74 5.64
N GLY A 158 -7.26 2.06 4.50
CA GLY A 158 -5.86 2.46 4.35
C GLY A 158 -4.88 1.29 4.16
N PHE A 159 -5.32 0.03 4.24
CA PHE A 159 -4.41 -1.10 4.18
C PHE A 159 -3.74 -1.25 2.82
N MET A 160 -2.42 -1.47 2.82
CA MET A 160 -1.67 -1.88 1.64
C MET A 160 -1.71 -3.41 1.54
N LEU A 161 -2.39 -3.93 0.50
CA LEU A 161 -2.52 -5.37 0.30
C LEU A 161 -1.24 -5.97 -0.29
N ASP A 162 -0.67 -5.30 -1.29
CA ASP A 162 0.62 -5.66 -1.89
C ASP A 162 1.28 -4.41 -2.50
N GLY A 163 2.60 -4.49 -2.65
CA GLY A 163 3.39 -3.47 -3.33
C GLY A 163 4.64 -4.08 -3.95
N ILE A 164 4.98 -3.66 -5.16
CA ILE A 164 6.12 -4.17 -5.93
C ILE A 164 6.99 -3.02 -6.41
N LEU A 165 8.29 -3.12 -6.17
CA LEU A 165 9.28 -2.22 -6.72
C LEU A 165 9.81 -2.80 -8.05
N GLY A 166 9.50 -2.13 -9.15
CA GLY A 166 9.93 -2.47 -10.50
C GLY A 166 11.07 -1.60 -11.01
N ASP A 167 11.52 -1.89 -12.24
CA ASP A 167 12.53 -1.08 -12.92
C ASP A 167 11.97 0.30 -13.32
N PHE A 168 12.84 1.27 -13.60
CA PHE A 168 12.49 2.68 -13.86
C PHE A 168 11.33 2.90 -14.85
N LYS A 169 11.25 2.09 -15.91
CA LYS A 169 10.20 2.18 -16.94
C LYS A 169 9.47 0.84 -17.10
N GLU A 170 9.36 0.09 -16.02
CA GLU A 170 8.55 -1.13 -16.08
C GLU A 170 7.08 -0.76 -16.29
N ASP A 171 6.42 -1.54 -17.10
CA ASP A 171 5.01 -1.34 -17.44
C ASP A 171 4.13 -1.48 -16.19
N GLU A 172 3.33 -0.46 -15.90
CA GLU A 172 2.48 -0.41 -14.69
C GLU A 172 1.41 -1.50 -14.71
N LEU A 173 0.89 -1.83 -15.89
CA LEU A 173 -0.11 -2.88 -16.03
C LEU A 173 0.48 -4.27 -15.71
N LYS A 174 1.74 -4.52 -16.15
CA LYS A 174 2.46 -5.75 -15.78
C LYS A 174 2.71 -5.86 -14.28
N LEU A 175 3.10 -4.77 -13.65
CA LEU A 175 3.26 -4.73 -12.19
C LEU A 175 1.92 -4.99 -11.48
N MET A 176 0.83 -4.41 -11.97
CA MET A 176 -0.51 -4.61 -11.44
C MET A 176 -0.99 -6.06 -11.55
N HIS A 177 -0.72 -6.73 -12.67
CA HIS A 177 -1.00 -8.17 -12.81
C HIS A 177 -0.24 -9.01 -11.78
N ARG A 178 1.02 -8.64 -11.47
CA ARG A 178 1.80 -9.29 -10.41
C ARG A 178 1.23 -9.02 -9.03
N ASN A 179 0.83 -7.77 -8.72
CA ASN A 179 0.16 -7.43 -7.47
C ASN A 179 -1.12 -8.26 -7.29
N LEU A 180 -1.99 -8.32 -8.31
CA LEU A 180 -3.22 -9.11 -8.26
C LEU A 180 -2.96 -10.60 -8.04
N LYS A 181 -1.91 -11.16 -8.66
CA LYS A 181 -1.49 -12.52 -8.43
C LYS A 181 -1.05 -12.75 -6.98
N ASN A 182 -0.29 -11.79 -6.43
CA ASN A 182 0.23 -11.89 -5.06
C ASN A 182 -0.88 -11.85 -4.00
N ILE A 183 -2.00 -11.18 -4.26
CA ILE A 183 -3.09 -11.06 -3.27
C ILE A 183 -4.17 -12.14 -3.41
N ASN A 184 -4.09 -13.02 -4.40
CA ASN A 184 -5.16 -13.93 -4.78
C ASN A 184 -5.66 -14.83 -3.62
N ASP A 185 -4.77 -15.22 -2.72
CA ASP A 185 -5.06 -16.05 -1.54
C ASP A 185 -5.09 -15.24 -0.21
N LEU A 186 -4.97 -13.92 -0.29
CA LEU A 186 -4.91 -13.06 0.89
C LEU A 186 -6.27 -12.89 1.54
N VAL A 187 -7.29 -12.63 0.74
CA VAL A 187 -8.65 -12.31 1.19
C VAL A 187 -9.70 -12.90 0.25
N ASN A 188 -10.91 -13.08 0.75
CA ASN A 188 -12.04 -13.40 -0.12
C ASN A 188 -12.51 -12.12 -0.83
N PHE A 189 -12.34 -12.07 -2.16
CA PHE A 189 -12.67 -10.90 -2.97
C PHE A 189 -14.16 -10.76 -3.34
N LYS A 190 -15.02 -11.67 -2.93
CA LYS A 190 -16.48 -11.47 -3.07
C LYS A 190 -16.91 -10.15 -2.43
N LYS A 191 -17.77 -9.40 -3.10
CA LYS A 191 -18.15 -8.03 -2.68
C LYS A 191 -16.94 -7.09 -2.56
N SER A 192 -16.07 -7.13 -3.56
CA SER A 192 -14.94 -6.19 -3.70
C SER A 192 -15.03 -5.48 -5.04
N ILE A 193 -14.63 -4.22 -5.05
CA ILE A 193 -14.58 -3.37 -6.24
C ILE A 193 -13.17 -2.83 -6.37
N PHE A 194 -12.53 -3.10 -7.51
CA PHE A 194 -11.21 -2.56 -7.85
C PHE A 194 -11.36 -1.28 -8.66
N ILE A 195 -10.66 -0.23 -8.28
CA ILE A 195 -10.76 1.10 -8.87
C ILE A 195 -9.43 1.45 -9.53
N PHE A 196 -9.49 1.86 -10.80
CA PHE A 196 -8.29 2.20 -11.57
C PHE A 196 -8.47 3.50 -12.36
N ASP A 197 -7.36 4.15 -12.61
CA ASP A 197 -7.30 5.28 -13.51
C ASP A 197 -7.21 4.83 -14.99
N ARG A 198 -7.19 5.79 -15.91
CA ARG A 198 -7.08 5.56 -17.37
C ARG A 198 -5.77 4.89 -17.83
N GLY A 199 -4.77 4.75 -16.94
CA GLY A 199 -3.52 4.04 -17.22
C GLY A 199 -3.70 2.53 -17.23
N TYR A 200 -4.75 2.02 -16.59
CA TYR A 200 -4.99 0.60 -16.38
C TYR A 200 -6.06 0.00 -17.29
N VAL A 201 -6.35 0.63 -18.41
CA VAL A 201 -7.30 0.09 -19.40
C VAL A 201 -6.72 -1.14 -20.07
N GLY A 202 -7.28 -2.33 -19.78
CA GLY A 202 -6.79 -3.59 -20.32
C GLY A 202 -7.73 -4.78 -20.10
N MET A 203 -8.06 -5.51 -21.18
CA MET A 203 -9.00 -6.64 -21.14
C MET A 203 -8.54 -7.76 -20.21
N GLU A 204 -7.25 -8.09 -20.21
CA GLU A 204 -6.70 -9.11 -19.33
C GLU A 204 -6.84 -8.72 -17.85
N LEU A 205 -6.70 -7.42 -17.52
CA LEU A 205 -6.91 -6.93 -16.16
C LEU A 205 -8.36 -7.13 -15.72
N TYR A 206 -9.32 -6.78 -16.58
CA TYR A 206 -10.74 -6.96 -16.29
C TYR A 206 -11.09 -8.43 -16.13
N ALA A 207 -10.64 -9.28 -17.04
CA ALA A 207 -10.81 -10.72 -16.96
C ALA A 207 -10.27 -11.28 -15.62
N ARG A 208 -9.06 -10.89 -15.22
CA ARG A 208 -8.46 -11.33 -13.96
C ARG A 208 -9.27 -10.93 -12.74
N ILE A 209 -9.83 -9.72 -12.71
CA ILE A 209 -10.67 -9.25 -11.61
C ILE A 209 -12.00 -10.02 -11.59
N MET A 210 -12.56 -10.31 -12.75
CA MET A 210 -13.79 -11.11 -12.84
C MET A 210 -13.56 -12.55 -12.37
N GLU A 211 -12.38 -13.14 -12.63
CA GLU A 211 -12.01 -14.46 -12.08
C GLU A 211 -11.88 -14.46 -10.54
N LEU A 212 -11.60 -13.33 -9.92
CA LEU A 212 -11.65 -13.16 -8.46
C LEU A 212 -13.09 -13.06 -7.91
N ASN A 213 -14.12 -13.22 -8.75
CA ASN A 213 -15.51 -12.92 -8.43
C ASN A 213 -15.72 -11.49 -7.88
N SER A 214 -14.99 -10.54 -8.46
CA SER A 214 -14.94 -9.15 -8.05
C SER A 214 -15.45 -8.23 -9.15
N TYR A 215 -15.64 -6.98 -8.76
CA TYR A 215 -16.04 -5.92 -9.66
C TYR A 215 -14.88 -4.94 -9.87
N PHE A 216 -14.98 -4.13 -10.94
CA PHE A 216 -14.05 -3.04 -11.18
C PHE A 216 -14.77 -1.77 -11.63
N VAL A 217 -14.15 -0.63 -11.43
CA VAL A 217 -14.48 0.66 -12.04
C VAL A 217 -13.19 1.24 -12.60
N VAL A 218 -13.14 1.53 -13.90
CA VAL A 218 -11.97 2.10 -14.56
C VAL A 218 -12.36 3.31 -15.41
N ARG A 219 -11.58 4.39 -15.30
CA ARG A 219 -11.73 5.55 -16.17
C ARG A 219 -11.16 5.26 -17.55
N LEU A 220 -11.90 5.63 -18.60
CA LEU A 220 -11.48 5.47 -19.98
C LEU A 220 -10.86 6.76 -20.55
N ARG A 221 -9.94 6.62 -21.51
CA ARG A 221 -9.50 7.70 -22.37
C ARG A 221 -10.54 7.97 -23.47
N LYS A 222 -10.45 9.10 -24.13
CA LYS A 222 -11.38 9.47 -25.22
C LYS A 222 -11.40 8.43 -26.35
N ASP A 223 -10.26 7.82 -26.65
CA ASP A 223 -10.12 6.87 -27.76
C ASP A 223 -10.32 5.40 -27.36
N ASP A 224 -10.41 5.10 -26.06
CA ASP A 224 -10.66 3.74 -25.61
C ASP A 224 -12.08 3.30 -26.00
N TYR A 225 -12.17 2.16 -26.68
CA TYR A 225 -13.44 1.55 -27.16
C TYR A 225 -14.31 2.49 -27.99
N LYS A 226 -13.71 3.38 -28.78
CA LYS A 226 -14.40 4.43 -29.53
C LYS A 226 -15.53 3.88 -30.45
N LYS A 227 -15.31 2.73 -31.09
CA LYS A 227 -16.31 2.10 -31.99
C LYS A 227 -17.54 1.61 -31.20
N GLU A 228 -17.32 0.99 -30.06
CA GLU A 228 -18.40 0.50 -29.21
C GLU A 228 -19.13 1.66 -28.57
N ARG A 229 -18.41 2.66 -28.09
CA ARG A 229 -18.97 3.87 -27.45
C ARG A 229 -19.78 4.74 -28.38
N SER A 230 -19.42 4.79 -29.67
CA SER A 230 -20.18 5.63 -30.65
C SER A 230 -21.63 5.17 -30.88
N ARG A 231 -21.99 3.98 -30.40
CA ARG A 231 -23.36 3.43 -30.49
C ARG A 231 -24.22 3.75 -29.26
N ILE A 232 -23.62 4.39 -28.26
CA ILE A 232 -24.28 4.66 -26.97
C ILE A 232 -24.78 6.10 -26.99
N THR A 233 -26.06 6.27 -26.67
CA THR A 233 -26.75 7.56 -26.63
C THR A 233 -27.13 8.01 -25.23
N SER A 234 -27.14 7.08 -24.25
CA SER A 234 -27.49 7.43 -22.86
C SER A 234 -26.25 7.52 -21.98
N THR A 235 -26.39 8.18 -20.84
CA THR A 235 -25.31 8.41 -19.87
C THR A 235 -24.96 7.15 -19.07
N ASP A 236 -25.81 6.14 -19.07
CA ASP A 236 -25.63 4.86 -18.38
C ASP A 236 -26.19 3.75 -19.25
N SER A 237 -25.33 2.85 -19.72
CA SER A 237 -25.71 1.84 -20.70
C SER A 237 -24.87 0.57 -20.61
N PRO A 238 -25.45 -0.59 -20.97
CA PRO A 238 -24.65 -1.76 -21.28
C PRO A 238 -23.76 -1.51 -22.52
N ILE A 239 -22.57 -2.08 -22.50
CA ILE A 239 -21.61 -2.04 -23.60
C ILE A 239 -20.99 -3.42 -23.82
N ASN A 240 -21.00 -3.88 -25.06
CA ASN A 240 -20.36 -5.13 -25.45
C ASN A 240 -19.00 -4.85 -26.10
N ILE A 241 -17.94 -5.33 -25.49
CA ILE A 241 -16.57 -5.14 -25.99
C ILE A 241 -16.06 -6.45 -26.55
N ASN A 242 -15.80 -6.46 -27.88
CA ASN A 242 -15.32 -7.64 -28.57
C ASN A 242 -13.93 -8.07 -28.10
N LEU A 243 -13.73 -9.38 -27.88
CA LEU A 243 -12.45 -10.01 -27.45
C LEU A 243 -11.68 -10.67 -28.60
N ILE A 244 -11.95 -10.28 -29.84
CA ILE A 244 -11.33 -10.87 -31.03
C ILE A 244 -10.07 -10.12 -31.48
N GLY A 245 -9.23 -10.81 -32.27
CA GLY A 245 -8.08 -10.20 -32.95
C GLY A 245 -7.01 -9.66 -31.99
N GLU A 246 -6.61 -8.41 -32.20
CA GLU A 246 -5.53 -7.76 -31.46
C GLU A 246 -5.80 -7.63 -29.95
N ARG A 247 -7.05 -7.60 -29.51
CA ARG A 247 -7.40 -7.51 -28.09
C ARG A 247 -7.07 -8.81 -27.36
N LEU A 248 -7.35 -9.97 -27.97
CA LEU A 248 -7.02 -11.27 -27.39
C LEU A 248 -5.51 -11.56 -27.46
N LYS A 249 -4.79 -11.04 -28.47
CA LYS A 249 -3.33 -11.16 -28.55
C LYS A 249 -2.62 -10.50 -27.38
N LYS A 250 -3.22 -9.47 -26.78
CA LYS A 250 -2.67 -8.74 -25.62
C LYS A 250 -2.80 -9.51 -24.29
N PHE A 251 -3.48 -10.67 -24.28
CA PHE A 251 -3.48 -11.53 -23.11
C PHE A 251 -2.15 -12.26 -23.00
N HIS A 252 -1.46 -12.06 -21.89
CA HIS A 252 -0.18 -12.70 -21.55
C HIS A 252 -0.37 -13.97 -20.73
N ASP A 253 -1.45 -14.06 -19.95
CA ASP A 253 -1.81 -15.25 -19.17
C ASP A 253 -2.46 -16.27 -20.11
N PRO A 254 -1.83 -17.47 -20.30
CA PRO A 254 -2.35 -18.46 -21.23
C PRO A 254 -3.69 -19.05 -20.81
N ILE A 255 -3.94 -19.18 -19.49
CA ILE A 255 -5.19 -19.73 -18.95
C ILE A 255 -6.34 -18.75 -19.21
N LEU A 256 -6.14 -17.47 -18.89
CA LEU A 256 -7.14 -16.44 -19.19
C LEU A 256 -7.37 -16.32 -20.70
N LYS A 257 -6.30 -16.37 -21.49
CA LYS A 257 -6.39 -16.30 -22.95
C LYS A 257 -7.21 -17.44 -23.52
N GLU A 258 -6.98 -18.67 -23.10
CA GLU A 258 -7.75 -19.83 -23.54
C GLU A 258 -9.22 -19.71 -23.14
N LYS A 259 -9.51 -19.36 -21.88
CA LYS A 259 -10.88 -19.18 -21.37
C LYS A 259 -11.63 -18.14 -22.18
N TYR A 260 -11.06 -16.94 -22.30
CA TYR A 260 -11.70 -15.80 -22.94
C TYR A 260 -11.63 -15.83 -24.47
N SER A 261 -10.86 -16.74 -25.07
CA SER A 261 -10.92 -16.99 -26.53
C SER A 261 -12.24 -17.64 -26.98
N LYS A 262 -12.92 -18.30 -26.07
CA LYS A 262 -14.25 -18.90 -26.29
C LYS A 262 -15.37 -17.89 -26.09
N GLU A 263 -15.09 -16.78 -25.44
CA GLU A 263 -15.97 -15.66 -25.21
C GLU A 263 -15.75 -14.59 -26.28
N LEU A 264 -16.72 -14.39 -27.15
CA LEU A 264 -16.56 -13.43 -28.27
C LEU A 264 -16.57 -11.97 -27.80
N HIS A 265 -17.07 -11.69 -26.59
CA HIS A 265 -17.20 -10.33 -26.05
C HIS A 265 -17.32 -10.34 -24.52
N LEU A 266 -16.99 -9.20 -23.90
CA LEU A 266 -17.31 -8.90 -22.52
C LEU A 266 -18.52 -7.98 -22.45
N ASN A 267 -19.53 -8.41 -21.67
CA ASN A 267 -20.71 -7.59 -21.35
C ASN A 267 -20.37 -6.72 -20.15
N LEU A 268 -20.26 -5.44 -20.37
CA LEU A 268 -19.87 -4.44 -19.38
C LEU A 268 -20.92 -3.32 -19.36
N ARG A 269 -20.74 -2.37 -18.46
CA ARG A 269 -21.55 -1.17 -18.32
C ARG A 269 -20.66 0.04 -18.42
N ILE A 270 -21.09 1.07 -19.13
CA ILE A 270 -20.40 2.36 -19.23
C ILE A 270 -21.29 3.45 -18.63
N VAL A 271 -20.67 4.28 -17.81
CA VAL A 271 -21.29 5.43 -17.16
C VAL A 271 -20.55 6.69 -17.56
N TYR A 272 -21.27 7.69 -18.06
CA TYR A 272 -20.72 9.02 -18.37
C TYR A 272 -21.05 9.99 -17.25
N VAL A 273 -20.01 10.69 -16.76
CA VAL A 273 -20.10 11.63 -15.64
C VAL A 273 -19.67 12.99 -16.12
N GLU A 274 -20.51 14.00 -15.95
CA GLU A 274 -20.13 15.39 -16.17
C GLU A 274 -19.39 15.93 -14.94
N LEU A 275 -18.19 16.44 -15.16
CA LEU A 275 -17.40 17.11 -14.14
C LEU A 275 -17.81 18.57 -14.01
N PRO A 276 -17.57 19.22 -12.86
CA PRO A 276 -17.81 20.66 -12.68
C PRO A 276 -17.07 21.53 -13.70
N SER A 277 -16.02 21.01 -14.32
CA SER A 277 -15.27 21.66 -15.42
C SER A 277 -15.99 21.65 -16.76
N GLY A 278 -17.12 20.95 -16.91
CA GLY A 278 -17.81 20.71 -18.18
C GLY A 278 -17.21 19.57 -19.00
N GLU A 279 -16.15 18.90 -18.52
CA GLU A 279 -15.61 17.70 -19.18
C GLU A 279 -16.45 16.47 -18.82
N THR A 280 -16.68 15.59 -19.79
CA THR A 280 -17.34 14.30 -19.57
C THR A 280 -16.31 13.21 -19.39
N GLU A 281 -16.34 12.51 -18.27
CA GLU A 281 -15.58 11.30 -18.00
C GLU A 281 -16.39 10.06 -18.34
N ALA A 282 -15.74 9.01 -18.83
CA ALA A 282 -16.34 7.71 -19.08
C ALA A 282 -15.76 6.68 -18.11
N LEU A 283 -16.63 6.04 -17.33
CA LEU A 283 -16.30 4.97 -16.39
C LEU A 283 -16.82 3.64 -16.94
N LEU A 284 -15.95 2.65 -17.01
CA LEU A 284 -16.28 1.29 -17.44
C LEU A 284 -16.31 0.36 -16.23
N THR A 285 -17.30 -0.52 -16.15
CA THR A 285 -17.49 -1.42 -15.02
C THR A 285 -18.20 -2.72 -15.42
N ASN A 286 -18.06 -3.77 -14.63
CA ASN A 286 -18.88 -4.98 -14.67
C ASN A 286 -19.94 -4.99 -13.55
N LEU A 287 -20.14 -3.88 -12.82
CA LEU A 287 -21.19 -3.74 -11.79
C LEU A 287 -22.58 -3.58 -12.45
N PRO A 288 -23.53 -4.46 -12.17
CA PRO A 288 -24.92 -4.30 -12.63
C PRO A 288 -25.58 -3.04 -12.02
N GLN A 289 -26.53 -2.46 -12.74
CA GLN A 289 -27.23 -1.25 -12.29
C GLN A 289 -28.10 -1.52 -11.05
N GLU A 290 -28.60 -2.75 -10.91
CA GLU A 290 -29.39 -3.20 -9.77
C GLU A 290 -28.59 -3.27 -8.47
N ILE A 291 -27.25 -3.41 -8.57
CA ILE A 291 -26.35 -3.47 -7.42
C ILE A 291 -25.84 -2.08 -7.04
N MET A 292 -25.46 -1.27 -8.04
CA MET A 292 -24.89 0.07 -7.86
C MET A 292 -25.47 1.03 -8.87
N THR A 293 -26.06 2.14 -8.39
CA THR A 293 -26.59 3.21 -9.25
C THR A 293 -25.47 3.98 -9.95
N THR A 294 -25.82 4.86 -10.86
CA THR A 294 -24.88 5.79 -11.52
C THR A 294 -24.14 6.64 -10.50
N GLU A 295 -24.87 7.19 -9.53
CA GLU A 295 -24.32 8.04 -8.45
C GLU A 295 -23.34 7.25 -7.58
N ASP A 296 -23.65 5.97 -7.31
CA ASP A 296 -22.75 5.08 -6.58
C ASP A 296 -21.44 4.84 -7.33
N ILE A 297 -21.50 4.64 -8.65
CA ILE A 297 -20.31 4.47 -9.49
C ILE A 297 -19.44 5.72 -9.47
N CYS A 298 -20.04 6.92 -9.53
CA CYS A 298 -19.34 8.19 -9.40
C CYS A 298 -18.63 8.28 -8.05
N GLN A 299 -19.38 8.04 -6.97
CA GLN A 299 -18.81 8.09 -5.61
C GLN A 299 -17.71 7.04 -5.38
N ILE A 300 -17.86 5.82 -5.91
CA ILE A 300 -16.82 4.79 -5.87
C ILE A 300 -15.56 5.29 -6.57
N TYR A 301 -15.70 5.93 -7.74
CA TYR A 301 -14.54 6.42 -8.47
C TYR A 301 -13.83 7.57 -7.72
N ASP A 302 -14.57 8.41 -7.02
CA ASP A 302 -13.98 9.48 -6.18
C ASP A 302 -13.07 8.91 -5.09
N TYR A 303 -13.37 7.74 -4.54
CA TYR A 303 -12.49 7.08 -3.56
C TYR A 303 -11.12 6.69 -4.14
N ARG A 304 -10.93 6.67 -5.47
CA ARG A 304 -9.61 6.46 -6.09
C ARG A 304 -8.56 7.43 -5.56
N TRP A 305 -8.93 8.68 -5.29
CA TRP A 305 -8.02 9.67 -4.70
C TRP A 305 -7.45 9.25 -3.34
N GLY A 306 -8.09 8.30 -2.68
CA GLY A 306 -7.58 7.72 -1.44
C GLY A 306 -6.19 7.11 -1.58
N ILE A 307 -5.87 6.46 -2.72
CA ILE A 307 -4.54 5.86 -2.94
C ILE A 307 -3.44 6.92 -3.05
N GLU A 308 -3.73 8.08 -3.65
CA GLU A 308 -2.77 9.19 -3.75
C GLU A 308 -2.45 9.76 -2.35
N THR A 309 -3.47 9.88 -1.49
CA THR A 309 -3.31 10.28 -0.09
C THR A 309 -2.49 9.26 0.70
N GLN A 310 -2.72 7.98 0.46
CA GLN A 310 -1.96 6.89 1.08
C GLN A 310 -0.50 6.88 0.62
N TYR A 311 -0.22 7.10 -0.67
CA TYR A 311 1.15 7.29 -1.16
C TYR A 311 1.83 8.49 -0.52
N ASN A 312 1.12 9.59 -0.33
CA ASN A 312 1.66 10.77 0.36
C ASN A 312 2.05 10.42 1.81
N THR A 313 1.21 9.68 2.53
CA THR A 313 1.53 9.20 3.88
C THR A 313 2.75 8.28 3.86
N PHE A 314 2.79 7.32 2.95
CA PHE A 314 3.87 6.36 2.82
C PHE A 314 5.21 7.03 2.48
N LYS A 315 5.22 7.97 1.51
CA LYS A 315 6.43 8.68 1.10
C LYS A 315 6.90 9.73 2.10
N ASN A 316 5.99 10.58 2.57
CA ASN A 316 6.36 11.79 3.29
C ASN A 316 6.30 11.64 4.81
N ARG A 317 5.36 10.83 5.35
CA ARG A 317 5.24 10.64 6.81
C ARG A 317 6.08 9.46 7.30
N LEU A 318 6.13 8.36 6.53
CA LEU A 318 6.98 7.22 6.83
C LEU A 318 8.40 7.36 6.26
N ASP A 319 8.65 8.41 5.48
CA ASP A 319 9.95 8.72 4.87
C ASP A 319 10.56 7.48 4.17
N ILE A 320 9.74 6.81 3.35
CA ILE A 320 10.06 5.50 2.76
C ILE A 320 11.27 5.56 1.82
N GLU A 321 11.55 6.73 1.25
CA GLU A 321 12.69 6.97 0.37
C GLU A 321 14.01 7.20 1.14
N ASN A 322 14.00 7.04 2.47
CA ASN A 322 15.17 7.14 3.33
C ASN A 322 15.85 5.77 3.51
N TYR A 323 16.66 5.40 2.54
CA TYR A 323 17.27 4.07 2.46
C TYR A 323 18.47 3.89 3.37
N SER A 324 18.60 2.69 3.95
CA SER A 324 19.72 2.32 4.82
C SER A 324 20.86 1.59 4.09
N GLY A 325 20.72 1.38 2.79
CA GLY A 325 21.68 0.70 1.96
C GLY A 325 21.62 1.14 0.50
N THR A 326 22.59 0.68 -0.29
CA THR A 326 22.82 1.12 -1.67
C THR A 326 22.66 0.00 -2.70
N LYS A 327 22.22 -1.19 -2.28
CA LYS A 327 21.94 -2.33 -3.16
C LYS A 327 20.44 -2.48 -3.36
N ARG A 328 19.99 -2.96 -4.53
CA ARG A 328 18.56 -3.23 -4.80
C ARG A 328 17.91 -4.01 -3.67
N ILE A 329 18.51 -5.13 -3.26
CA ILE A 329 17.97 -5.97 -2.17
C ILE A 329 17.76 -5.18 -0.86
N THR A 330 18.67 -4.25 -0.54
CA THR A 330 18.56 -3.44 0.69
C THR A 330 17.50 -2.35 0.57
N ILE A 331 17.27 -1.81 -0.61
CA ILE A 331 16.22 -0.84 -0.91
C ILE A 331 14.84 -1.53 -0.84
N GLU A 332 14.71 -2.68 -1.47
CA GLU A 332 13.47 -3.49 -1.41
C GLU A 332 13.15 -3.89 0.04
N GLN A 333 14.15 -4.30 0.83
CA GLN A 333 13.98 -4.58 2.26
C GLN A 333 13.51 -3.35 3.04
N ASP A 334 14.09 -2.18 2.78
CA ASP A 334 13.73 -0.92 3.45
C ASP A 334 12.28 -0.52 3.13
N ILE A 335 11.83 -0.71 1.90
CA ILE A 335 10.47 -0.43 1.47
C ILE A 335 9.49 -1.46 2.05
N TYR A 336 9.73 -2.76 1.83
CA TYR A 336 8.78 -3.80 2.21
C TYR A 336 8.66 -3.98 3.72
N SER A 337 9.73 -3.68 4.48
CA SER A 337 9.68 -3.71 5.93
C SER A 337 8.69 -2.70 6.54
N LYS A 338 8.35 -1.64 5.79
CA LYS A 338 7.36 -0.65 6.24
C LYS A 338 5.92 -1.09 6.06
N PHE A 339 5.64 -2.12 5.27
CA PHE A 339 4.27 -2.58 5.03
C PHE A 339 3.57 -3.05 6.30
N LEU A 340 4.27 -3.85 7.12
CA LEU A 340 3.71 -4.30 8.40
C LEU A 340 3.37 -3.11 9.30
N PHE A 341 4.34 -2.24 9.54
CA PHE A 341 4.13 -1.05 10.37
C PHE A 341 2.97 -0.19 9.85
N TYR A 342 2.96 0.07 8.53
CA TYR A 342 1.93 0.87 7.89
C TYR A 342 0.54 0.27 8.09
N ASN A 343 0.37 -1.03 7.88
CA ASN A 343 -0.91 -1.72 8.05
C ASN A 343 -1.37 -1.73 9.51
N ILE A 344 -0.45 -1.91 10.46
CA ILE A 344 -0.76 -1.78 11.89
C ILE A 344 -1.23 -0.35 12.21
N PHE A 345 -0.50 0.65 11.70
CA PHE A 345 -0.88 2.06 11.91
C PHE A 345 -2.26 2.38 11.32
N CYS A 346 -2.58 1.89 10.12
CA CYS A 346 -3.89 2.09 9.48
C CYS A 346 -5.03 1.47 10.31
N GLN A 347 -4.83 0.29 10.89
CA GLN A 347 -5.81 -0.32 11.79
C GLN A 347 -6.05 0.54 13.04
N TYR A 348 -4.98 1.04 13.66
CA TYR A 348 -5.10 1.95 14.80
C TYR A 348 -5.73 3.29 14.42
N ASN A 349 -5.36 3.85 13.28
CA ASN A 349 -5.90 5.11 12.79
C ASN A 349 -7.44 5.11 12.74
N GLY A 350 -8.03 4.04 12.22
CA GLY A 350 -9.49 3.87 12.20
C GLY A 350 -10.10 3.92 13.60
N TYR A 351 -9.56 3.14 14.52
CA TYR A 351 -10.02 3.08 15.91
C TYR A 351 -9.81 4.41 16.67
N LEU A 352 -8.64 5.01 16.55
CA LEU A 352 -8.31 6.26 17.22
C LEU A 352 -9.18 7.43 16.75
N ASN A 353 -9.46 7.53 15.46
CA ASN A 353 -10.37 8.55 14.93
C ASN A 353 -11.79 8.42 15.48
N MET A 354 -12.26 7.19 15.70
CA MET A 354 -13.55 6.95 16.37
C MET A 354 -13.50 7.45 17.83
N LEU A 355 -12.45 7.13 18.58
CA LEU A 355 -12.28 7.58 19.95
C LEU A 355 -12.16 9.10 20.06
N VAL A 356 -11.40 9.73 19.18
CA VAL A 356 -11.25 11.19 19.10
C VAL A 356 -12.61 11.86 18.88
N ASN A 357 -13.38 11.41 17.91
CA ASN A 357 -14.70 11.98 17.65
C ASN A 357 -15.66 11.78 18.82
N HIS A 358 -15.64 10.62 19.47
CA HIS A 358 -16.41 10.38 20.67
C HIS A 358 -16.01 11.34 21.82
N HIS A 359 -14.72 11.53 22.05
CA HIS A 359 -14.19 12.47 23.05
C HIS A 359 -14.58 13.92 22.76
N MET A 360 -14.47 14.35 21.49
CA MET A 360 -14.83 15.70 21.07
C MET A 360 -16.34 15.97 21.16
N ARG A 361 -17.19 14.97 20.88
CA ARG A 361 -18.65 15.07 21.11
C ARG A 361 -18.96 15.26 22.58
N LYS A 362 -18.31 14.52 23.50
CA LYS A 362 -18.46 14.71 24.96
C LYS A 362 -18.04 16.10 25.43
N LYS A 363 -17.07 16.74 24.75
CA LYS A 363 -16.63 18.11 25.03
C LYS A 363 -17.53 19.18 24.36
N GLY A 364 -18.59 18.81 23.65
CA GLY A 364 -19.46 19.74 22.93
C GLY A 364 -18.80 20.43 21.71
N LYS A 365 -17.69 19.86 21.20
CA LYS A 365 -16.93 20.43 20.08
C LYS A 365 -17.27 19.81 18.71
N CYS A 366 -18.05 18.73 18.69
CA CYS A 366 -18.54 18.09 17.46
C CYS A 366 -20.04 18.33 17.31
N ASP A 367 -20.44 18.71 16.11
CA ASP A 367 -21.81 18.70 15.59
C ASP A 367 -21.91 17.73 14.40
N GLU A 368 -23.07 17.68 13.73
CA GLU A 368 -23.31 16.82 12.57
C GLU A 368 -22.38 17.10 11.38
N ASN A 369 -21.82 18.32 11.29
CA ASN A 369 -20.95 18.79 10.22
C ASN A 369 -19.49 18.84 10.60
N THR A 370 -19.16 18.60 11.87
CA THR A 370 -17.80 18.73 12.40
C THR A 370 -17.25 17.37 12.81
N GLU A 371 -16.16 16.96 12.16
CA GLU A 371 -15.39 15.78 12.50
C GLU A 371 -13.94 16.15 12.85
N TYR A 372 -13.31 15.30 13.63
CA TYR A 372 -11.91 15.42 14.00
C TYR A 372 -11.14 14.18 13.55
N GLN A 373 -9.87 14.35 13.31
CA GLN A 373 -8.94 13.27 13.02
C GLN A 373 -7.67 13.43 13.86
N ILE A 374 -6.99 12.33 14.09
CA ILE A 374 -5.70 12.34 14.78
C ILE A 374 -4.67 13.14 13.99
N ASP A 375 -3.71 13.75 14.67
CA ASP A 375 -2.49 14.25 14.04
C ASP A 375 -1.55 13.08 13.73
N GLN A 376 -1.68 12.55 12.50
CA GLN A 376 -0.87 11.41 12.07
C GLN A 376 0.63 11.72 12.00
N ALA A 377 1.02 12.96 11.75
CA ALA A 377 2.43 13.32 11.60
C ALA A 377 3.18 13.22 12.94
N ASN A 378 2.55 13.71 14.01
CA ASN A 378 3.09 13.62 15.36
C ASN A 378 3.02 12.20 15.90
N LEU A 379 1.89 11.52 15.68
CA LEU A 379 1.66 10.20 16.25
C LEU A 379 2.58 9.11 15.66
N ILE A 380 2.88 9.13 14.36
CA ILE A 380 3.60 8.03 13.67
C ILE A 380 4.93 7.68 14.33
N ARG A 381 5.74 8.66 14.70
CA ARG A 381 7.08 8.41 15.29
C ARG A 381 6.98 7.76 16.65
N ASN A 382 6.17 8.34 17.52
CA ASN A 382 5.96 7.86 18.88
C ASN A 382 5.28 6.48 18.88
N PHE A 383 4.30 6.30 17.98
CA PHE A 383 3.63 5.02 17.77
C PHE A 383 4.62 3.90 17.41
N ASN A 384 5.56 4.17 16.50
CA ASN A 384 6.54 3.18 16.06
C ASN A 384 7.46 2.72 17.20
N ASP A 385 7.93 3.66 18.03
CA ASP A 385 8.84 3.38 19.14
C ASP A 385 8.17 2.57 20.26
N GLU A 386 6.97 2.97 20.63
CA GLU A 386 6.22 2.29 21.66
C GLU A 386 5.74 0.91 21.20
N LEU A 387 5.30 0.80 19.91
CA LEU A 387 4.91 -0.47 19.32
C LEU A 387 6.07 -1.48 19.29
N MET A 388 7.27 -1.04 18.95
CA MET A 388 8.46 -1.91 18.94
C MET A 388 8.72 -2.51 20.33
N LYS A 389 8.56 -1.75 21.40
CA LYS A 389 8.70 -2.25 22.80
C LYS A 389 7.73 -3.38 23.09
N VAL A 390 6.46 -3.20 22.68
CA VAL A 390 5.42 -4.21 22.92
C VAL A 390 5.68 -5.46 22.06
N VAL A 391 6.08 -5.31 20.81
CA VAL A 391 6.37 -6.47 19.93
C VAL A 391 7.56 -7.29 20.44
N ILE A 392 8.56 -6.64 21.01
CA ILE A 392 9.71 -7.32 21.62
C ILE A 392 9.34 -8.00 22.95
N ASN A 393 8.54 -7.33 23.78
CA ASN A 393 8.15 -7.82 25.11
C ASN A 393 6.64 -7.60 25.35
N PRO A 394 5.76 -8.52 24.91
CA PRO A 394 4.32 -8.37 24.89
C PRO A 394 3.68 -8.66 26.26
N THR A 395 4.17 -8.06 27.32
CA THR A 395 3.55 -8.17 28.64
C THR A 395 2.26 -7.35 28.72
N LYS A 396 1.32 -7.77 29.58
CA LYS A 396 0.08 -7.03 29.85
C LYS A 396 0.36 -5.56 30.22
N ARG A 397 1.42 -5.33 31.01
CA ARG A 397 1.85 -3.98 31.41
C ARG A 397 2.26 -3.14 30.20
N ASN A 398 3.14 -3.67 29.32
CA ASN A 398 3.61 -2.93 28.15
C ASN A 398 2.47 -2.63 27.18
N ILE A 399 1.55 -3.57 26.98
CA ILE A 399 0.35 -3.38 26.16
C ILE A 399 -0.54 -2.27 26.73
N GLN A 400 -0.79 -2.27 28.03
CA GLN A 400 -1.58 -1.23 28.69
C GLN A 400 -0.92 0.15 28.59
N GLN A 401 0.38 0.23 28.85
CA GLN A 401 1.15 1.48 28.75
C GLN A 401 1.10 2.04 27.32
N PHE A 402 1.34 1.21 26.31
CA PHE A 402 1.21 1.59 24.92
C PHE A 402 -0.20 2.12 24.61
N THR A 403 -1.23 1.35 24.95
CA THR A 403 -2.62 1.72 24.64
C THR A 403 -3.01 3.04 25.27
N SER A 404 -2.71 3.22 26.57
CA SER A 404 -3.00 4.45 27.30
C SER A 404 -2.27 5.66 26.72
N TYR A 405 -0.98 5.49 26.39
CA TYR A 405 -0.17 6.55 25.80
C TYR A 405 -0.69 6.98 24.41
N ILE A 406 -0.98 6.01 23.53
CA ILE A 406 -1.45 6.32 22.18
C ILE A 406 -2.84 6.96 22.19
N ILE A 407 -3.73 6.55 23.08
CA ILE A 407 -5.04 7.19 23.24
C ILE A 407 -4.87 8.63 23.74
N TRP A 408 -4.03 8.85 24.76
CA TRP A 408 -3.75 10.18 25.27
C TRP A 408 -3.18 11.10 24.20
N GLU A 409 -2.11 10.70 23.51
CA GLU A 409 -1.48 11.44 22.42
C GLU A 409 -2.48 11.79 21.30
N SER A 410 -3.37 10.86 20.95
CA SER A 410 -4.34 11.05 19.88
C SER A 410 -5.49 12.01 20.23
N THR A 411 -5.83 12.14 21.53
CA THR A 411 -6.98 12.93 22.00
C THR A 411 -6.60 14.31 22.50
N ASP A 412 -5.30 14.58 22.66
CA ASP A 412 -4.82 15.85 23.21
C ASP A 412 -5.01 17.00 22.19
N GLU A 413 -4.46 16.89 20.99
CA GLU A 413 -4.55 17.91 19.93
C GLU A 413 -5.05 17.35 18.59
N PRO A 414 -6.32 16.92 18.46
CA PRO A 414 -6.82 16.39 17.22
C PRO A 414 -7.11 17.50 16.19
N ASN A 415 -6.88 17.19 14.91
CA ASN A 415 -7.13 18.10 13.80
C ASN A 415 -8.60 18.12 13.39
N LYS A 416 -9.21 19.32 13.30
CA LYS A 416 -10.57 19.47 12.76
C LYS A 416 -10.59 19.21 11.26
N ILE A 417 -11.49 18.33 10.81
CA ILE A 417 -11.73 18.09 9.38
C ILE A 417 -12.54 19.25 8.83
N LYS A 418 -11.99 19.95 7.85
CA LYS A 418 -12.68 21.01 7.12
C LYS A 418 -13.29 20.38 5.85
N LYS A 419 -14.61 20.14 5.86
CA LYS A 419 -15.35 19.70 4.68
C LYS A 419 -15.33 20.82 3.62
N ASN A 420 -15.31 20.47 2.36
CA ASN A 420 -15.38 21.39 1.20
C ASN A 420 -14.16 22.31 0.98
N ARG A 421 -12.96 21.91 1.34
CA ARG A 421 -11.74 22.60 0.88
C ARG A 421 -11.39 22.17 -0.55
N ASN A 422 -11.78 22.99 -1.53
CA ASN A 422 -11.18 22.92 -2.87
C ASN A 422 -9.85 23.69 -2.84
N TYR A 423 -8.74 22.98 -3.01
CA TYR A 423 -7.47 23.62 -3.32
C TYR A 423 -7.32 23.61 -4.84
N GLU A 424 -7.10 24.79 -5.44
CA GLU A 424 -6.60 24.81 -6.81
C GLU A 424 -5.33 23.96 -6.89
N HIS A 425 -5.34 22.98 -7.78
CA HIS A 425 -4.15 22.21 -8.12
C HIS A 425 -3.16 23.13 -8.85
N VAL A 426 -2.40 23.90 -8.10
CA VAL A 426 -1.21 24.55 -8.64
C VAL A 426 -0.27 23.41 -9.00
N LYS A 427 -0.09 23.15 -10.30
CA LYS A 427 0.96 22.27 -10.80
C LYS A 427 2.29 22.78 -10.24
N SER A 428 2.71 22.24 -9.10
CA SER A 428 3.99 22.61 -8.52
C SER A 428 5.05 22.30 -9.57
N LYS A 429 5.84 23.31 -9.95
CA LYS A 429 7.05 23.09 -10.73
C LYS A 429 7.80 21.94 -10.05
N PRO A 430 8.38 20.98 -10.81
CA PRO A 430 9.13 19.90 -10.22
C PRO A 430 10.21 20.54 -9.34
N PHE A 431 9.98 20.49 -8.04
CA PHE A 431 10.97 20.92 -7.08
C PHE A 431 12.14 19.96 -7.26
N ASN A 432 13.35 20.48 -7.47
CA ASN A 432 14.56 19.69 -7.48
C ASN A 432 14.78 19.11 -6.08
N ARG A 433 14.05 18.05 -5.78
CA ARG A 433 14.16 17.29 -4.53
C ARG A 433 15.37 16.37 -4.60
N TYR A 434 16.54 16.93 -4.76
CA TYR A 434 17.76 16.27 -4.37
C TYR A 434 17.96 16.40 -2.85
N ARG A 435 16.96 15.98 -2.07
CA ARG A 435 17.28 15.47 -0.75
C ARG A 435 18.14 14.24 -1.01
N LEU A 436 19.38 14.33 -0.59
CA LEU A 436 20.21 13.15 -0.46
C LEU A 436 19.41 12.14 0.34
N ASN A 437 18.90 11.08 -0.33
CA ASN A 437 18.17 10.00 0.31
C ASN A 437 19.16 9.14 1.14
N TYR A 438 20.02 9.82 1.86
CA TYR A 438 20.88 9.26 2.88
C TYR A 438 20.22 9.55 4.21
N GLN A 439 20.16 8.56 5.09
CA GLN A 439 19.69 8.76 6.44
C GLN A 439 20.49 9.90 7.09
N ALA A 440 20.01 11.12 6.95
CA ALA A 440 20.58 12.25 7.62
C ALA A 440 20.30 12.10 9.13
N MET A 441 21.29 12.43 9.93
CA MET A 441 21.04 12.69 11.34
C MET A 441 20.10 13.88 11.42
N SER A 442 18.88 13.69 11.92
CA SER A 442 18.04 14.75 12.45
C SER A 442 18.45 15.05 13.87
#